data_7141664e48e2a0b36a51ca48be7db893
#
_entry.id   7141664e48e2a0b36a51ca48be7db893
#
_cell.length_a   1.000
_cell.length_b   1.000
_cell.length_c   1.000
_cell.angle_alpha   90.00
_cell.angle_beta   90.00
_cell.angle_gamma   90.00
#
_symmetry.space_group_name_H-M   'P 1'
#
loop_
_entity.id
_entity.type
_entity.pdbx_description
1 polymer ?
#
loop_
_entity_poly.entity_id
_entity_poly.type
_entity_poly.pdbx_seq_one_letter_code
_entity_poly.pdbx_strand_id
1 'polypeptide(L)'
;GIKNIFIGSDIDWHLEPISGKRSPLKHWKEFDELDSTETGDKKVLWELNRHQHFFILGLAFWLTKDERYAVAFARQLDSWIDQNPPGQGVNWASSLEVAYRAMSWLWAFQLFRHAEAFSLEIFSKAIKYLYLHGRHIERYLSKYYSPNTHLTGEALGLYYLGTQLPFLSRAEQWRNVGEDILMDEVTRQIFEDGVYFEQSTWYQRYTVDIYLHFNV
;
A
#
# COMPACT_ATOMS: atom_id res chain seq x y z
N GLY A 1 21.01 -14.81 3.53
CA GLY A 1 20.06 -14.77 4.65
C GLY A 1 19.67 -13.34 4.93
N ILE A 2 18.39 -13.09 5.15
CA ILE A 2 17.87 -11.77 5.52
C ILE A 2 18.45 -11.42 6.88
N LYS A 3 19.24 -10.36 6.96
CA LYS A 3 19.69 -9.83 8.25
C LYS A 3 18.49 -9.13 8.91
N ASN A 4 18.26 -9.39 10.18
CA ASN A 4 17.32 -8.60 10.96
C ASN A 4 17.81 -7.16 11.00
N ILE A 5 17.00 -6.23 10.52
CA ILE A 5 17.29 -4.80 10.52
C ILE A 5 16.47 -4.18 11.64
N PHE A 6 17.16 -3.56 12.60
CA PHE A 6 16.50 -2.81 13.65
C PHE A 6 16.27 -1.35 13.18
N ILE A 7 15.01 -0.96 13.04
CA ILE A 7 14.62 0.38 12.56
C ILE A 7 14.33 1.37 13.70
N GLY A 8 14.52 0.98 14.96
CA GLY A 8 14.28 1.82 16.13
C GLY A 8 12.80 1.94 16.52
N SER A 9 12.55 2.68 17.59
CA SER A 9 11.20 3.01 18.06
C SER A 9 10.58 4.18 17.29
N ASP A 10 11.41 5.11 16.85
CA ASP A 10 11.01 6.29 16.07
C ASP A 10 11.47 6.09 14.64
N ILE A 11 10.52 5.64 13.81
CA ILE A 11 10.83 5.23 12.43
C ILE A 11 11.02 6.45 11.56
N ASP A 12 12.17 6.54 10.89
CA ASP A 12 12.37 7.44 9.75
C ASP A 12 11.88 6.74 8.47
N TRP A 13 10.69 7.11 8.02
CA TRP A 13 10.01 6.50 6.87
C TRP A 13 10.67 6.80 5.52
N HIS A 14 11.72 7.64 5.52
CA HIS A 14 12.51 7.99 4.34
C HIS A 14 13.90 7.37 4.35
N LEU A 15 14.29 6.68 5.40
CA LEU A 15 15.59 6.01 5.53
C LEU A 15 15.56 4.63 4.87
N GLU A 16 16.38 4.41 3.85
CA GLU A 16 16.65 3.06 3.33
C GLU A 16 17.62 2.35 4.30
N PRO A 17 17.16 1.28 4.98
CA PRO A 17 17.88 0.79 6.15
C PRO A 17 19.14 -0.05 5.83
N ILE A 18 19.34 -0.46 4.58
CA ILE A 18 20.52 -1.27 4.17
C ILE A 18 21.69 -0.34 3.82
N SER A 19 21.45 0.67 3.00
CA SER A 19 22.48 1.61 2.57
C SER A 19 22.65 2.79 3.53
N GLY A 20 21.67 3.04 4.42
CA GLY A 20 21.65 4.20 5.30
C GLY A 20 21.34 5.53 4.58
N LYS A 21 20.91 5.48 3.33
CA LYS A 21 20.53 6.69 2.58
C LYS A 21 19.16 7.16 2.99
N ARG A 22 19.03 8.46 3.20
CA ARG A 22 17.76 9.11 3.49
C ARG A 22 17.24 9.82 2.24
N SER A 23 16.07 9.36 1.74
CA SER A 23 15.39 9.96 0.60
C SER A 23 14.93 11.40 0.92
N PRO A 24 15.15 12.38 0.04
CA PRO A 24 14.71 13.76 0.27
C PRO A 24 13.18 13.90 0.15
N LEU A 25 12.64 14.94 0.79
CA LEU A 25 11.27 15.39 0.56
C LEU A 25 11.25 16.35 -0.64
N LYS A 26 10.95 15.82 -1.81
CA LYS A 26 10.70 16.56 -3.03
C LYS A 26 9.45 16.03 -3.70
N HIS A 27 8.92 16.70 -4.71
CA HIS A 27 7.74 16.22 -5.43
C HIS A 27 8.01 14.83 -6.01
N TRP A 28 7.07 13.90 -5.87
CA TRP A 28 7.26 12.49 -6.24
C TRP A 28 7.70 12.26 -7.69
N LYS A 29 7.31 13.13 -8.64
CA LYS A 29 7.72 13.07 -10.04
C LYS A 29 9.19 13.39 -10.30
N GLU A 30 9.88 13.94 -9.33
CA GLU A 30 11.30 14.27 -9.43
C GLU A 30 12.21 13.08 -9.10
N PHE A 31 11.62 11.94 -8.69
CA PHE A 31 12.37 10.71 -8.49
C PHE A 31 12.47 9.94 -9.79
N ASP A 32 13.69 9.68 -10.25
CA ASP A 32 13.95 8.74 -11.33
C ASP A 32 13.76 7.31 -10.81
N GLU A 33 12.95 6.51 -11.51
CA GLU A 33 12.66 5.12 -11.10
C GLU A 33 13.93 4.24 -11.05
N LEU A 34 14.89 4.48 -11.93
CA LEU A 34 16.09 3.67 -12.10
C LEU A 34 17.28 4.17 -11.28
N ASP A 35 17.29 5.46 -10.88
CA ASP A 35 18.38 6.03 -10.11
C ASP A 35 18.22 5.74 -8.61
N SER A 36 19.19 5.01 -8.04
CA SER A 36 19.29 4.70 -6.60
C SER A 36 20.37 5.53 -5.88
N THR A 37 20.98 6.49 -6.55
CA THR A 37 22.09 7.27 -5.97
C THR A 37 21.64 8.11 -4.79
N GLU A 38 20.47 8.71 -4.87
CA GLU A 38 19.90 9.58 -3.86
C GLU A 38 19.11 8.83 -2.77
N THR A 39 18.40 7.77 -3.14
CA THR A 39 17.43 7.11 -2.26
C THR A 39 17.90 5.77 -1.68
N GLY A 40 18.98 5.19 -2.21
CA GLY A 40 19.23 3.77 -2.04
C GLY A 40 18.25 2.90 -2.85
N ASP A 41 18.13 1.63 -2.52
CA ASP A 41 17.15 0.77 -3.18
C ASP A 41 15.72 1.11 -2.72
N LYS A 42 14.98 1.76 -3.62
CA LYS A 42 13.60 2.16 -3.35
C LYS A 42 12.70 0.98 -2.96
N LYS A 43 12.96 -0.22 -3.50
CA LYS A 43 12.16 -1.42 -3.18
C LYS A 43 12.30 -1.80 -1.71
N VAL A 44 13.50 -1.69 -1.15
CA VAL A 44 13.74 -1.93 0.28
C VAL A 44 13.01 -0.91 1.14
N LEU A 45 13.05 0.36 0.75
CA LEU A 45 12.35 1.42 1.46
C LEU A 45 10.83 1.26 1.34
N TRP A 46 10.31 0.95 0.16
CA TRP A 46 8.88 0.72 -0.07
C TRP A 46 8.34 -0.48 0.69
N GLU A 47 9.13 -1.55 0.85
CA GLU A 47 8.71 -2.74 1.60
C GLU A 47 8.26 -2.38 3.03
N LEU A 48 9.02 -1.52 3.73
CA LEU A 48 8.60 -0.98 5.03
C LEU A 48 7.34 -0.13 4.92
N ASN A 49 7.26 0.73 3.89
CA ASN A 49 6.20 1.71 3.68
C ASN A 49 4.89 1.13 3.09
N ARG A 50 4.85 -0.16 2.74
CA ARG A 50 3.62 -0.91 2.45
C ARG A 50 2.80 -1.18 3.69
N HIS A 51 3.41 -1.12 4.87
CA HIS A 51 2.78 -1.35 6.18
C HIS A 51 2.15 -2.73 6.36
N GLN A 52 2.65 -3.75 5.68
CA GLN A 52 2.14 -5.13 5.83
C GLN A 52 2.21 -5.63 7.27
N HIS A 53 3.18 -5.16 8.04
CA HIS A 53 3.31 -5.46 9.47
C HIS A 53 2.13 -4.93 10.31
N PHE A 54 1.34 -3.97 9.85
CA PHE A 54 0.12 -3.52 10.54
C PHE A 54 -0.91 -4.64 10.62
N PHE A 55 -1.00 -5.50 9.61
CA PHE A 55 -1.84 -6.68 9.66
C PHE A 55 -1.38 -7.65 10.76
N ILE A 56 -0.08 -7.88 10.88
CA ILE A 56 0.50 -8.75 11.92
C ILE A 56 0.25 -8.18 13.33
N LEU A 57 0.46 -6.88 13.52
CA LEU A 57 0.11 -6.20 14.78
C LEU A 57 -1.39 -6.33 15.08
N GLY A 58 -2.23 -6.17 14.07
CA GLY A 58 -3.68 -6.32 14.18
C GLY A 58 -4.11 -7.72 14.59
N LEU A 59 -3.53 -8.76 13.98
CA LEU A 59 -3.78 -10.15 14.38
C LEU A 59 -3.34 -10.41 15.82
N ALA A 60 -2.17 -9.91 16.22
CA ALA A 60 -1.68 -10.05 17.58
C ALA A 60 -2.65 -9.38 18.59
N PHE A 61 -3.11 -8.16 18.31
CA PHE A 61 -4.13 -7.49 19.10
C PHE A 61 -5.44 -8.28 19.14
N TRP A 62 -5.93 -8.73 18.00
CA TRP A 62 -7.21 -9.44 17.90
C TRP A 62 -7.21 -10.73 18.74
N LEU A 63 -6.08 -11.46 18.76
CA LEU A 63 -5.92 -12.71 19.49
C LEU A 63 -5.68 -12.50 20.99
N THR A 64 -4.89 -11.48 21.36
CA THR A 64 -4.43 -11.30 22.75
C THR A 64 -5.18 -10.22 23.51
N LYS A 65 -5.83 -9.29 22.82
CA LYS A 65 -6.42 -8.05 23.38
C LYS A 65 -5.40 -7.16 24.09
N ASP A 66 -4.12 -7.32 23.78
CA ASP A 66 -3.05 -6.51 24.37
C ASP A 66 -2.94 -5.18 23.62
N GLU A 67 -3.32 -4.09 24.30
CA GLU A 67 -3.31 -2.72 23.75
C GLU A 67 -1.93 -2.23 23.29
N ARG A 68 -0.84 -2.85 23.73
CA ARG A 68 0.51 -2.50 23.24
C ARG A 68 0.63 -2.59 21.73
N TYR A 69 -0.05 -3.55 21.08
CA TYR A 69 -0.07 -3.70 19.62
C TYR A 69 -0.84 -2.57 18.96
N ALA A 70 -1.96 -2.16 19.54
CA ALA A 70 -2.76 -1.05 19.04
C ALA A 70 -2.06 0.29 19.22
N VAL A 71 -1.38 0.51 20.36
CA VAL A 71 -0.55 1.69 20.59
C VAL A 71 0.59 1.77 19.57
N ALA A 72 1.26 0.63 19.29
CA ALA A 72 2.33 0.59 18.29
C ALA A 72 1.80 0.93 16.89
N PHE A 73 0.67 0.36 16.49
CA PHE A 73 -0.01 0.66 15.23
C PHE A 73 -0.37 2.14 15.11
N ALA A 74 -1.11 2.67 16.10
CA ALA A 74 -1.61 4.04 16.08
C ALA A 74 -0.45 5.06 15.99
N ARG A 75 0.61 4.86 16.79
CA ARG A 75 1.81 5.70 16.77
C ARG A 75 2.52 5.66 15.42
N GLN A 76 2.70 4.48 14.83
CA GLN A 76 3.36 4.33 13.55
C GLN A 76 2.54 4.94 12.41
N LEU A 77 1.23 4.73 12.42
CA LEU A 77 0.32 5.32 11.43
C LEU A 77 0.35 6.85 11.48
N ASP A 78 0.25 7.43 12.66
CA ASP A 78 0.29 8.89 12.87
C ASP A 78 1.66 9.47 12.46
N SER A 79 2.75 8.82 12.88
CA SER A 79 4.11 9.20 12.50
C SER A 79 4.34 9.14 10.98
N TRP A 80 3.78 8.12 10.31
CA TRP A 80 3.88 8.03 8.86
C TRP A 80 3.14 9.19 8.16
N ILE A 81 1.94 9.48 8.61
CA ILE A 81 1.12 10.58 8.09
C ILE A 81 1.86 11.92 8.22
N ASP A 82 2.46 12.19 9.37
CA ASP A 82 3.18 13.43 9.63
C ASP A 82 4.46 13.57 8.77
N GLN A 83 5.16 12.46 8.52
CA GLN A 83 6.40 12.46 7.74
C GLN A 83 6.18 12.40 6.22
N ASN A 84 4.97 12.08 5.73
CA ASN A 84 4.71 11.86 4.31
C ASN A 84 3.61 12.78 3.77
N PRO A 85 3.88 14.09 3.63
CA PRO A 85 2.93 15.01 3.03
C PRO A 85 2.47 14.52 1.64
N PRO A 86 1.19 14.68 1.29
CA PRO A 86 0.65 14.18 0.03
C PRO A 86 1.44 14.66 -1.20
N GLY A 87 1.87 13.70 -2.02
CA GLY A 87 2.65 13.99 -3.24
C GLY A 87 4.11 14.38 -3.01
N GLN A 88 4.60 14.31 -1.77
CA GLN A 88 5.99 14.58 -1.43
C GLN A 88 6.71 13.31 -0.99
N GLY A 89 7.94 13.13 -1.46
CA GLY A 89 8.78 11.99 -1.12
C GLY A 89 8.55 10.76 -1.98
N VAL A 90 9.51 9.85 -1.90
CA VAL A 90 9.58 8.62 -2.69
C VAL A 90 8.41 7.66 -2.41
N ASN A 91 7.75 7.77 -1.27
CA ASN A 91 6.60 6.94 -0.87
C ASN A 91 5.33 7.24 -1.67
N TRP A 92 5.35 8.26 -2.52
CA TRP A 92 4.30 8.60 -3.49
C TRP A 92 4.73 8.33 -4.94
N ALA A 93 5.97 7.87 -5.18
CA ALA A 93 6.50 7.72 -6.54
C ALA A 93 5.90 6.53 -7.32
N SER A 94 5.35 5.54 -6.64
CA SER A 94 4.72 4.38 -7.27
C SER A 94 3.28 4.24 -6.81
N SER A 95 2.33 4.24 -7.77
CA SER A 95 0.90 4.04 -7.48
C SER A 95 0.61 2.67 -6.90
N LEU A 96 1.36 1.64 -7.29
CA LEU A 96 1.27 0.30 -6.73
C LEU A 96 1.60 0.29 -5.24
N GLU A 97 2.66 0.98 -4.83
CA GLU A 97 3.03 1.08 -3.41
C GLU A 97 1.98 1.83 -2.58
N VAL A 98 1.39 2.87 -3.18
CA VAL A 98 0.28 3.60 -2.58
C VAL A 98 -0.95 2.70 -2.42
N ALA A 99 -1.24 1.84 -3.41
CA ALA A 99 -2.33 0.87 -3.36
C ALA A 99 -2.14 -0.18 -2.26
N TYR A 100 -0.96 -0.78 -2.16
CA TYR A 100 -0.66 -1.76 -1.09
C TYR A 100 -0.74 -1.16 0.30
N ARG A 101 -0.22 0.04 0.48
CA ARG A 101 -0.34 0.76 1.75
C ARG A 101 -1.79 1.02 2.11
N ALA A 102 -2.61 1.46 1.15
CA ALA A 102 -4.03 1.68 1.37
C ALA A 102 -4.75 0.40 1.81
N MET A 103 -4.51 -0.73 1.14
CA MET A 103 -5.07 -2.03 1.52
C MET A 103 -4.60 -2.48 2.90
N SER A 104 -3.31 -2.33 3.22
CA SER A 104 -2.77 -2.66 4.55
C SER A 104 -3.45 -1.86 5.66
N TRP A 105 -3.75 -0.57 5.43
CA TRP A 105 -4.47 0.25 6.41
C TRP A 105 -5.92 -0.19 6.57
N LEU A 106 -6.61 -0.51 5.48
CA LEU A 106 -8.00 -0.98 5.53
C LEU A 106 -8.13 -2.28 6.33
N TRP A 107 -7.23 -3.24 6.12
CA TRP A 107 -7.17 -4.46 6.92
C TRP A 107 -6.87 -4.18 8.40
N ALA A 108 -5.90 -3.31 8.67
CA ALA A 108 -5.57 -2.91 10.03
C ALA A 108 -6.77 -2.26 10.74
N PHE A 109 -7.53 -1.39 10.06
CA PHE A 109 -8.72 -0.76 10.64
C PHE A 109 -9.78 -1.77 11.09
N GLN A 110 -9.98 -2.85 10.31
CA GLN A 110 -10.91 -3.92 10.72
C GLN A 110 -10.44 -4.63 11.99
N LEU A 111 -9.14 -4.89 12.10
CA LEU A 111 -8.56 -5.59 13.24
C LEU A 111 -8.51 -4.71 14.50
N PHE A 112 -8.22 -3.42 14.36
CA PHE A 112 -8.09 -2.45 15.45
C PHE A 112 -9.37 -1.65 15.76
N ARG A 113 -10.49 -1.94 15.10
CA ARG A 113 -11.74 -1.14 15.22
C ARG A 113 -12.27 -0.93 16.64
N HIS A 114 -11.87 -1.78 17.59
CA HIS A 114 -12.28 -1.71 19.00
C HIS A 114 -11.11 -1.39 19.94
N ALA A 115 -9.94 -1.03 19.41
CA ALA A 115 -8.78 -0.68 20.19
C ALA A 115 -8.91 0.77 20.71
N GLU A 116 -8.62 0.99 22.00
CA GLU A 116 -8.67 2.32 22.59
C GLU A 116 -7.65 3.29 21.98
N ALA A 117 -6.45 2.77 21.64
CA ALA A 117 -5.39 3.57 21.04
C ALA A 117 -5.72 4.04 19.61
N PHE A 118 -6.63 3.37 18.89
CA PHE A 118 -7.06 3.79 17.56
C PHE A 118 -8.18 4.82 17.66
N SER A 119 -7.82 6.02 18.09
CA SER A 119 -8.74 7.13 18.35
C SER A 119 -9.44 7.64 17.09
N LEU A 120 -10.59 8.32 17.28
CA LEU A 120 -11.32 8.98 16.19
C LEU A 120 -10.46 10.04 15.49
N GLU A 121 -9.54 10.68 16.18
CA GLU A 121 -8.61 11.66 15.59
C GLU A 121 -7.68 10.98 14.59
N ILE A 122 -6.99 9.90 15.00
CA ILE A 122 -6.09 9.13 14.14
C ILE A 122 -6.87 8.53 12.95
N PHE A 123 -8.04 7.95 13.23
CA PHE A 123 -8.93 7.43 12.19
C PHE A 123 -9.29 8.51 11.15
N SER A 124 -9.66 9.71 11.59
CA SER A 124 -10.05 10.81 10.71
C SER A 124 -8.88 11.30 9.84
N LYS A 125 -7.68 11.40 10.41
CA LYS A 125 -6.45 11.70 9.65
C LYS A 125 -6.20 10.61 8.59
N ALA A 126 -6.29 9.35 8.98
CA ALA A 126 -6.04 8.22 8.09
C ALA A 126 -7.06 8.12 6.94
N ILE A 127 -8.35 8.34 7.20
CA ILE A 127 -9.40 8.41 6.16
C ILE A 127 -9.10 9.50 5.14
N LYS A 128 -8.65 10.68 5.58
CA LYS A 128 -8.21 11.74 4.67
C LYS A 128 -7.06 11.27 3.76
N TYR A 129 -6.08 10.58 4.33
CA TYR A 129 -4.97 10.05 3.54
C TYR A 129 -5.39 8.92 2.61
N LEU A 130 -6.28 8.03 3.03
CA LEU A 130 -6.85 7.00 2.14
C LEU A 130 -7.61 7.62 0.96
N TYR A 131 -8.33 8.72 1.18
CA TYR A 131 -8.93 9.47 0.07
C TYR A 131 -7.86 10.02 -0.89
N LEU A 132 -6.76 10.57 -0.36
CA LEU A 132 -5.65 11.07 -1.18
C LEU A 132 -4.91 9.94 -1.90
N HIS A 133 -4.75 8.76 -1.26
CA HIS A 133 -4.23 7.56 -1.92
C HIS A 133 -5.10 7.16 -3.11
N GLY A 134 -6.42 7.06 -2.93
CA GLY A 134 -7.34 6.74 -4.02
C GLY A 134 -7.28 7.75 -5.17
N ARG A 135 -7.21 9.05 -4.86
CA ARG A 135 -7.03 10.11 -5.85
C ARG A 135 -5.71 10.00 -6.61
N HIS A 136 -4.64 9.61 -5.93
CA HIS A 136 -3.34 9.39 -6.54
C HIS A 136 -3.37 8.19 -7.48
N ILE A 137 -3.84 7.03 -7.00
CA ILE A 137 -3.94 5.80 -7.80
C ILE A 137 -4.80 6.04 -9.04
N GLU A 138 -6.01 6.59 -8.88
CA GLU A 138 -6.94 6.88 -9.98
C GLU A 138 -6.28 7.70 -11.09
N ARG A 139 -5.47 8.69 -10.70
CA ARG A 139 -4.84 9.62 -11.65
C ARG A 139 -3.63 9.02 -12.36
N TYR A 140 -2.94 8.07 -11.72
CA TYR A 140 -1.63 7.58 -12.16
C TYR A 140 -1.61 6.07 -12.32
N LEU A 141 -2.72 5.48 -12.80
CA LEU A 141 -2.80 4.08 -13.17
C LEU A 141 -1.79 3.70 -14.26
N SER A 142 -1.12 2.58 -14.10
CA SER A 142 -0.07 2.06 -14.99
C SER A 142 -0.60 1.46 -16.31
N LYS A 143 -1.56 2.15 -16.96
CA LYS A 143 -2.26 1.66 -18.17
C LYS A 143 -1.36 1.55 -19.41
N TYR A 144 -0.34 2.41 -19.50
CA TYR A 144 0.45 2.55 -20.73
C TYR A 144 1.88 2.04 -20.59
N TYR A 145 2.46 2.12 -19.40
CA TYR A 145 3.84 1.78 -19.16
C TYR A 145 4.03 0.34 -18.65
N SER A 146 3.21 -0.08 -17.71
CA SER A 146 3.30 -1.43 -17.12
C SER A 146 1.90 -2.00 -16.85
N PRO A 147 1.12 -2.31 -17.90
CA PRO A 147 -0.19 -2.92 -17.74
C PRO A 147 -0.09 -4.42 -17.39
N ASN A 148 0.58 -4.70 -16.29
CA ASN A 148 0.81 -6.02 -15.72
C ASN A 148 0.33 -6.05 -14.26
N THR A 149 1.05 -6.70 -13.36
CA THR A 149 0.74 -6.72 -11.92
C THR A 149 0.73 -5.32 -11.28
N HIS A 150 1.38 -4.31 -11.90
CA HIS A 150 1.23 -2.92 -11.44
C HIS A 150 -0.20 -2.44 -11.62
N LEU A 151 -0.73 -2.55 -12.83
CA LEU A 151 -2.09 -2.09 -13.11
C LEU A 151 -3.14 -2.88 -12.30
N THR A 152 -3.02 -4.20 -12.22
CA THR A 152 -3.99 -5.02 -11.46
C THR A 152 -3.91 -4.80 -9.95
N GLY A 153 -2.71 -4.58 -9.39
CA GLY A 153 -2.54 -4.22 -7.99
C GLY A 153 -3.08 -2.82 -7.65
N GLU A 154 -2.90 -1.86 -8.54
CA GLU A 154 -3.48 -0.51 -8.43
C GLU A 154 -5.01 -0.55 -8.52
N ALA A 155 -5.55 -1.33 -9.44
CA ALA A 155 -6.99 -1.54 -9.61
C ALA A 155 -7.61 -2.19 -8.37
N LEU A 156 -6.94 -3.21 -7.81
CA LEU A 156 -7.36 -3.84 -6.55
C LEU A 156 -7.39 -2.81 -5.40
N GLY A 157 -6.39 -1.93 -5.31
CA GLY A 157 -6.38 -0.85 -4.32
C GLY A 157 -7.56 0.10 -4.44
N LEU A 158 -7.95 0.48 -5.66
CA LEU A 158 -9.17 1.28 -5.91
C LEU A 158 -10.44 0.52 -5.54
N TYR A 159 -10.53 -0.76 -5.93
CA TYR A 159 -11.65 -1.62 -5.59
C TYR A 159 -11.86 -1.72 -4.07
N TYR A 160 -10.77 -1.95 -3.32
CA TYR A 160 -10.79 -1.98 -1.86
C TYR A 160 -11.25 -0.66 -1.25
N LEU A 161 -10.68 0.46 -1.69
CA LEU A 161 -11.07 1.80 -1.21
C LEU A 161 -12.55 2.08 -1.47
N GLY A 162 -13.03 1.76 -2.67
CA GLY A 162 -14.42 1.98 -3.06
C GLY A 162 -15.40 1.08 -2.30
N THR A 163 -15.01 -0.16 -2.01
CA THR A 163 -15.85 -1.15 -1.32
C THR A 163 -15.88 -0.94 0.18
N GLN A 164 -14.72 -0.70 0.80
CA GLN A 164 -14.59 -0.60 2.26
C GLN A 164 -14.95 0.79 2.81
N LEU A 165 -14.89 1.84 1.98
CA LEU A 165 -15.20 3.21 2.37
C LEU A 165 -16.32 3.82 1.51
N PRO A 166 -17.53 3.22 1.49
CA PRO A 166 -18.62 3.61 0.58
C PRO A 166 -19.15 5.04 0.82
N PHE A 167 -18.81 5.65 1.94
CA PHE A 167 -19.17 7.02 2.29
C PHE A 167 -18.28 8.09 1.62
N LEU A 168 -17.16 7.70 1.00
CA LEU A 168 -16.31 8.64 0.28
C LEU A 168 -16.96 9.06 -1.05
N SER A 169 -16.83 10.33 -1.41
CA SER A 169 -17.48 10.91 -2.60
C SER A 169 -17.11 10.26 -3.94
N ARG A 170 -16.01 9.51 -3.99
CA ARG A 170 -15.53 8.79 -5.19
C ARG A 170 -15.56 7.26 -5.04
N ALA A 171 -16.14 6.75 -3.96
CA ALA A 171 -16.11 5.33 -3.63
C ALA A 171 -16.68 4.46 -4.76
N GLU A 172 -17.88 4.79 -5.24
CA GLU A 172 -18.53 4.07 -6.34
C GLU A 172 -17.69 4.09 -7.62
N GLN A 173 -17.12 5.23 -7.97
CA GLN A 173 -16.27 5.35 -9.15
C GLN A 173 -15.00 4.49 -9.00
N TRP A 174 -14.35 4.52 -7.85
CA TRP A 174 -13.14 3.72 -7.61
C TRP A 174 -13.43 2.22 -7.64
N ARG A 175 -14.54 1.80 -7.03
CA ARG A 175 -14.96 0.40 -7.09
C ARG A 175 -15.17 -0.05 -8.53
N ASN A 176 -15.94 0.70 -9.31
CA ASN A 176 -16.27 0.33 -10.69
C ASN A 176 -15.02 0.34 -11.58
N VAL A 177 -14.16 1.36 -11.49
CA VAL A 177 -12.90 1.41 -12.25
C VAL A 177 -11.96 0.26 -11.87
N GLY A 178 -11.86 -0.07 -10.58
CA GLY A 178 -11.05 -1.19 -10.11
C GLY A 178 -11.57 -2.53 -10.62
N GLU A 179 -12.88 -2.77 -10.52
CA GLU A 179 -13.57 -3.96 -11.01
C GLU A 179 -13.42 -4.13 -12.53
N ASP A 180 -13.70 -3.09 -13.31
CA ASP A 180 -13.60 -3.12 -14.77
C ASP A 180 -12.19 -3.49 -15.22
N ILE A 181 -11.16 -2.86 -14.63
CA ILE A 181 -9.76 -3.17 -14.96
C ILE A 181 -9.42 -4.61 -14.59
N LEU A 182 -9.77 -5.09 -13.41
CA LEU A 182 -9.47 -6.46 -12.98
C LEU A 182 -10.15 -7.49 -13.88
N MET A 183 -11.41 -7.27 -14.25
CA MET A 183 -12.16 -8.16 -15.15
C MET A 183 -11.60 -8.15 -16.58
N ASP A 184 -11.17 -7.00 -17.08
CA ASP A 184 -10.54 -6.90 -18.40
C ASP A 184 -9.16 -7.57 -18.41
N GLU A 185 -8.33 -7.30 -17.40
CA GLU A 185 -6.94 -7.76 -17.37
C GLU A 185 -6.81 -9.26 -17.09
N VAL A 186 -7.77 -9.89 -16.40
CA VAL A 186 -7.74 -11.36 -16.21
C VAL A 186 -7.74 -12.09 -17.56
N THR A 187 -8.50 -11.60 -18.54
CA THR A 187 -8.60 -12.21 -19.87
C THR A 187 -7.40 -11.89 -20.76
N ARG A 188 -6.68 -10.80 -20.47
CA ARG A 188 -5.49 -10.38 -21.24
C ARG A 188 -4.19 -10.96 -20.70
N GLN A 189 -4.11 -11.13 -19.38
CA GLN A 189 -2.87 -11.48 -18.69
C GLN A 189 -2.76 -12.96 -18.35
N ILE A 190 -3.86 -13.72 -18.40
CA ILE A 190 -3.88 -15.15 -18.10
C ILE A 190 -4.25 -15.90 -19.38
N PHE A 191 -3.37 -16.80 -19.81
CA PHE A 191 -3.59 -17.65 -20.98
C PHE A 191 -4.65 -18.71 -20.68
N GLU A 192 -5.18 -19.37 -21.74
CA GLU A 192 -6.21 -20.40 -21.62
C GLU A 192 -5.78 -21.59 -20.74
N ASP A 193 -4.49 -21.87 -20.64
CA ASP A 193 -3.92 -22.90 -19.78
C ASP A 193 -3.72 -22.44 -18.32
N GLY A 194 -4.10 -21.19 -18.00
CA GLY A 194 -4.00 -20.60 -16.67
C GLY A 194 -2.63 -19.97 -16.35
N VAL A 195 -1.70 -19.95 -17.29
CA VAL A 195 -0.36 -19.35 -17.08
C VAL A 195 -0.42 -17.85 -17.24
N TYR A 196 0.21 -17.13 -16.32
CA TYR A 196 0.37 -15.68 -16.38
C TYR A 196 1.35 -15.29 -17.50
N PHE A 197 1.03 -14.27 -18.29
CA PHE A 197 1.73 -13.93 -19.54
C PHE A 197 3.24 -13.63 -19.39
N GLU A 198 3.69 -13.15 -18.23
CA GLU A 198 5.12 -12.91 -17.98
C GLU A 198 5.91 -14.21 -17.71
N GLN A 199 5.28 -15.38 -17.71
CA GLN A 199 5.89 -16.72 -17.58
C GLN A 199 6.84 -16.86 -16.38
N SER A 200 6.55 -16.16 -15.30
CA SER A 200 7.29 -16.17 -14.03
C SER A 200 6.46 -16.81 -12.94
N THR A 201 6.99 -17.83 -12.26
CA THR A 201 6.31 -18.47 -11.13
C THR A 201 6.06 -17.50 -9.97
N TRP A 202 6.90 -16.49 -9.79
CA TRP A 202 6.70 -15.43 -8.80
C TRP A 202 5.54 -14.54 -9.17
N TYR A 203 5.48 -14.05 -10.40
CA TYR A 203 4.38 -13.21 -10.87
C TYR A 203 3.08 -13.98 -11.03
N GLN A 204 3.15 -15.30 -11.33
CA GLN A 204 1.98 -16.18 -11.30
C GLN A 204 1.33 -16.18 -9.90
N ARG A 205 2.12 -16.43 -8.85
CA ARG A 205 1.63 -16.40 -7.46
C ARG A 205 1.09 -15.02 -7.08
N TYR A 206 1.80 -13.99 -7.42
CA TYR A 206 1.41 -12.60 -7.16
C TYR A 206 0.07 -12.24 -7.83
N THR A 207 -0.13 -12.67 -9.06
CA THR A 207 -1.40 -12.48 -9.78
C THR A 207 -2.53 -13.28 -9.12
N VAL A 208 -2.27 -14.52 -8.73
CA VAL A 208 -3.25 -15.33 -7.98
C VAL A 208 -3.66 -14.63 -6.68
N ASP A 209 -2.71 -14.09 -5.94
CA ASP A 209 -3.02 -13.35 -4.71
C ASP A 209 -3.91 -12.13 -4.98
N ILE A 210 -3.64 -11.35 -6.04
CA ILE A 210 -4.47 -10.21 -6.44
C ILE A 210 -5.92 -10.65 -6.70
N TYR A 211 -6.12 -11.72 -7.49
CA TYR A 211 -7.46 -12.18 -7.83
C TYR A 211 -8.17 -12.92 -6.70
N LEU A 212 -7.45 -13.57 -5.78
CA LEU A 212 -8.04 -14.08 -4.54
C LEU A 212 -8.58 -12.94 -3.67
N HIS A 213 -7.81 -11.86 -3.54
CA HIS A 213 -8.26 -10.66 -2.83
C HIS A 213 -9.43 -9.93 -3.50
N PHE A 214 -9.54 -10.01 -4.81
CA PHE A 214 -10.68 -9.43 -5.55
C PHE A 214 -11.98 -10.20 -5.30
N ASN A 215 -11.92 -11.50 -5.03
CA ASN A 215 -13.08 -12.35 -4.77
C ASN A 215 -13.53 -12.39 -3.29
N VAL A 216 -12.87 -11.70 -2.41
CA VAL A 216 -13.22 -11.56 -0.98
C VAL A 216 -14.03 -10.29 -0.76
#